data_13ec432b82dd84eff290c9e1dec43a91
#
_entry.id   13ec432b82dd84eff290c9e1dec43a91
#
_cell.length_a   1.000
_cell.length_b   1.000
_cell.length_c   1.000
_cell.angle_alpha   90.00
_cell.angle_beta   90.00
_cell.angle_gamma   90.00
#
_symmetry.space_group_name_H-M   'P 1'
#
loop_
_entity.id
_entity.type
_entity.pdbx_description
1 polymer ?
#
loop_
_entity_poly.entity_id
_entity_poly.type
_entity_poly.pdbx_seq_one_letter_code
_entity_poly.pdbx_strand_id
1 'polypeptide(L)'
;MKYKLLINFLALTLSLSLFSQISADRPDQTEGTYVLKKGNAQIETGWTFEENGYLNTLLRFGVFKGLELRVNTNLISSAGDMMGLFPEIGDLELGAKFRLLNNNSRTKISFASNLSIPVGDYGEDGILNSLLVSHDLSDTFQVAYNIGYDKYFENQQRRGENSVFVYSLVMSKSFGRLGAFIEVFGEDGAEESDSSWDFGLTYLIKDYLQADISYGNGINNGLSYLSIGAAWNFSLKSNK
;
A
#
# COMPACT_ATOMS: atom_id res chain seq x y z
N MET A 1 14.65 10.87 46.96
CA MET A 1 15.43 11.27 45.77
C MET A 1 15.36 10.28 44.60
N LYS A 2 15.36 8.94 44.82
CA LYS A 2 15.35 7.92 43.75
C LYS A 2 14.10 7.93 42.84
N TYR A 3 12.92 8.22 43.38
CA TYR A 3 11.67 8.24 42.59
C TYR A 3 11.53 9.46 41.67
N LYS A 4 12.12 10.63 42.03
CA LYS A 4 12.14 11.81 41.15
C LYS A 4 13.00 11.56 39.90
N LEU A 5 14.08 10.78 40.02
CA LEU A 5 14.94 10.45 38.89
C LEU A 5 14.23 9.49 37.91
N LEU A 6 13.46 8.53 38.46
CA LEU A 6 12.68 7.57 37.65
C LEU A 6 11.54 8.25 36.89
N ILE A 7 10.84 9.21 37.54
CA ILE A 7 9.76 9.98 36.91
C ILE A 7 10.31 10.91 35.83
N ASN A 8 11.48 11.55 36.06
CA ASN A 8 12.12 12.37 35.04
C ASN A 8 12.68 11.53 33.88
N PHE A 9 13.15 10.32 34.11
CA PHE A 9 13.57 9.40 33.06
C PHE A 9 12.36 8.89 32.24
N LEU A 10 11.24 8.59 32.90
CA LEU A 10 9.98 8.21 32.25
C LEU A 10 9.34 9.39 31.49
N ALA A 11 9.47 10.64 32.00
CA ALA A 11 9.00 11.83 31.31
C ALA A 11 9.90 12.22 30.13
N LEU A 12 11.19 11.88 30.16
CA LEU A 12 12.12 12.13 29.04
C LEU A 12 11.90 11.14 27.88
N THR A 13 11.35 9.96 28.17
CA THR A 13 10.98 9.00 27.13
C THR A 13 9.61 9.29 26.51
N LEU A 14 8.81 10.19 27.08
CA LEU A 14 7.50 10.61 26.60
C LEU A 14 7.53 11.86 25.69
N SER A 15 8.68 12.49 25.50
CA SER A 15 8.87 13.45 24.41
C SER A 15 9.20 12.73 23.10
N LEU A 16 8.35 11.76 22.72
CA LEU A 16 8.36 11.16 21.39
C LEU A 16 7.90 12.27 20.44
N SER A 17 8.86 12.84 19.73
CA SER A 17 8.60 13.66 18.55
C SER A 17 7.57 12.88 17.70
N LEU A 18 6.51 13.54 17.30
CA LEU A 18 5.54 13.03 16.31
C LEU A 18 6.28 12.86 14.98
N PHE A 19 7.01 11.76 14.84
CA PHE A 19 7.55 11.39 13.55
C PHE A 19 6.36 10.94 12.70
N SER A 20 5.98 11.77 11.74
CA SER A 20 5.04 11.38 10.71
C SER A 20 5.68 10.24 9.94
N GLN A 21 5.14 9.06 10.08
CA GLN A 21 5.48 7.92 9.24
C GLN A 21 5.21 8.29 7.78
N ILE A 22 6.06 7.86 6.84
CA ILE A 22 5.76 7.96 5.42
C ILE A 22 4.40 7.27 5.20
N SER A 23 3.49 7.93 4.48
CA SER A 23 2.26 7.29 4.08
C SER A 23 2.53 6.53 2.78
N ALA A 24 3.03 5.32 2.90
CA ALA A 24 3.18 4.37 1.81
C ALA A 24 1.89 3.56 1.65
N ASP A 25 1.64 3.10 0.43
CA ASP A 25 0.56 2.14 0.13
C ASP A 25 1.07 0.69 0.31
N ARG A 26 2.34 0.52 0.65
CA ARG A 26 3.01 -0.72 1.09
C ARG A 26 3.19 -0.75 2.61
N PRO A 27 3.30 -1.95 3.23
CA PRO A 27 3.28 -3.31 2.68
C PRO A 27 1.89 -3.97 2.65
N ASP A 28 0.87 -3.33 3.23
CA ASP A 28 -0.51 -3.80 3.26
C ASP A 28 -1.20 -3.72 1.88
N GLN A 29 -2.31 -4.41 1.72
CA GLN A 29 -3.14 -4.35 0.51
C GLN A 29 -4.10 -3.16 0.56
N THR A 30 -4.36 -2.62 1.76
CA THR A 30 -5.18 -1.42 1.94
C THR A 30 -4.40 -0.18 1.53
N GLU A 31 -4.76 0.40 0.40
CA GLU A 31 -4.21 1.70 -0.01
C GLU A 31 -4.56 2.80 0.99
N GLY A 32 -3.56 3.61 1.34
CA GLY A 32 -3.73 4.75 2.24
C GLY A 32 -4.52 5.91 1.59
N THR A 33 -5.26 6.65 2.41
CA THR A 33 -6.02 7.85 1.98
C THR A 33 -5.13 9.08 1.72
N TYR A 34 -3.83 9.00 2.03
CA TYR A 34 -2.91 10.11 1.86
C TYR A 34 -2.61 10.35 0.38
N VAL A 35 -2.72 11.60 -0.04
CA VAL A 35 -2.34 12.07 -1.37
C VAL A 35 -1.11 12.95 -1.26
N LEU A 36 -0.08 12.66 -2.04
CA LEU A 36 1.19 13.38 -1.99
C LEU A 36 1.02 14.88 -2.19
N LYS A 37 1.83 15.65 -1.49
CA LYS A 37 1.88 17.11 -1.66
C LYS A 37 2.42 17.45 -3.04
N LYS A 38 1.88 18.52 -3.65
CA LYS A 38 2.38 19.04 -4.92
C LYS A 38 3.89 19.25 -4.91
N GLY A 39 4.56 18.67 -5.91
CA GLY A 39 6.02 18.76 -6.08
C GLY A 39 6.80 17.74 -5.25
N ASN A 40 6.13 16.76 -4.64
CA ASN A 40 6.79 15.58 -4.06
C ASN A 40 6.60 14.38 -5.00
N ALA A 41 7.55 13.47 -4.97
CA ALA A 41 7.45 12.14 -5.55
C ALA A 41 7.76 11.09 -4.49
N GLN A 42 7.23 9.89 -4.66
CA GLN A 42 7.47 8.73 -3.81
C GLN A 42 7.66 7.50 -4.68
N ILE A 43 8.66 6.70 -4.34
CA ILE A 43 8.90 5.39 -4.92
C ILE A 43 8.65 4.38 -3.82
N GLU A 44 7.83 3.39 -4.10
CA GLU A 44 7.54 2.25 -3.25
C GLU A 44 7.90 1.00 -4.02
N THR A 45 8.76 0.15 -3.49
CA THR A 45 9.18 -1.06 -4.18
C THR A 45 9.40 -2.18 -3.19
N GLY A 46 9.09 -3.42 -3.58
CA GLY A 46 9.30 -4.57 -2.74
C GLY A 46 9.15 -5.88 -3.47
N TRP A 47 9.90 -6.85 -2.99
CA TRP A 47 9.86 -8.21 -3.47
C TRP A 47 8.87 -9.04 -2.65
N THR A 48 8.00 -9.74 -3.34
CA THR A 48 7.07 -10.72 -2.74
C THR A 48 7.51 -12.12 -3.12
N PHE A 49 7.74 -12.94 -2.12
CA PHE A 49 8.10 -14.35 -2.24
C PHE A 49 6.83 -15.19 -2.13
N GLU A 50 6.40 -15.74 -3.23
CA GLU A 50 5.31 -16.70 -3.37
C GLU A 50 5.68 -17.72 -4.46
N GLU A 51 4.75 -18.54 -4.95
CA GLU A 51 5.03 -19.55 -5.98
C GLU A 51 5.72 -18.93 -7.21
N ASN A 52 5.20 -17.80 -7.70
CA ASN A 52 5.86 -16.94 -8.69
C ASN A 52 6.21 -15.62 -8.02
N GLY A 53 7.46 -15.48 -7.57
CA GLY A 53 7.90 -14.25 -6.92
C GLY A 53 7.86 -13.05 -7.86
N TYR A 54 7.52 -11.87 -7.33
CA TYR A 54 7.49 -10.65 -8.13
C TYR A 54 8.04 -9.44 -7.38
N LEU A 55 8.59 -8.49 -8.15
CA LEU A 55 8.97 -7.15 -7.70
C LEU A 55 7.86 -6.18 -8.09
N ASN A 56 7.13 -5.66 -7.10
CA ASN A 56 6.22 -4.54 -7.33
C ASN A 56 6.95 -3.22 -7.23
N THR A 57 6.59 -2.26 -8.08
CA THR A 57 7.10 -0.88 -8.01
C THR A 57 5.99 0.11 -8.32
N LEU A 58 5.69 0.96 -7.35
CA LEU A 58 4.72 2.04 -7.44
C LEU A 58 5.46 3.40 -7.39
N LEU A 59 5.26 4.21 -8.43
CA LEU A 59 5.70 5.59 -8.50
C LEU A 59 4.51 6.52 -8.28
N ARG A 60 4.64 7.48 -7.35
CA ARG A 60 3.60 8.45 -7.02
C ARG A 60 4.13 9.86 -7.21
N PHE A 61 3.32 10.75 -7.80
CA PHE A 61 3.68 12.13 -8.11
C PHE A 61 2.58 13.09 -7.67
N GLY A 62 2.83 13.94 -6.68
CA GLY A 62 1.92 14.99 -6.25
C GLY A 62 1.90 16.14 -7.26
N VAL A 63 0.85 16.24 -8.08
CA VAL A 63 0.75 17.23 -9.16
C VAL A 63 -0.05 18.47 -8.78
N PHE A 64 -1.12 18.28 -7.99
CA PHE A 64 -1.93 19.36 -7.44
C PHE A 64 -2.27 19.11 -5.98
N LYS A 65 -2.86 20.10 -5.29
CA LYS A 65 -3.37 19.91 -3.94
C LYS A 65 -4.53 18.91 -3.96
N GLY A 66 -4.31 17.72 -3.41
CA GLY A 66 -5.33 16.66 -3.35
C GLY A 66 -5.41 15.78 -4.61
N LEU A 67 -4.40 15.84 -5.48
CA LEU A 67 -4.29 14.98 -6.66
C LEU A 67 -2.85 14.47 -6.79
N GLU A 68 -2.68 13.16 -6.89
CA GLU A 68 -1.44 12.51 -7.31
C GLU A 68 -1.67 11.65 -8.56
N LEU A 69 -0.66 11.56 -9.40
CA LEU A 69 -0.57 10.57 -10.47
C LEU A 69 0.24 9.38 -10.00
N ARG A 70 -0.07 8.21 -10.54
CA ARG A 70 0.49 6.93 -10.14
C ARG A 70 0.90 6.12 -11.36
N VAL A 71 2.01 5.42 -11.24
CA VAL A 71 2.46 4.40 -12.19
C VAL A 71 2.87 3.18 -11.38
N ASN A 72 2.19 2.06 -11.57
CA ASN A 72 2.48 0.80 -10.91
C ASN A 72 2.86 -0.27 -11.93
N THR A 73 3.79 -1.17 -11.58
CA THR A 73 4.16 -2.30 -12.42
C THR A 73 4.74 -3.43 -11.58
N ASN A 74 4.58 -4.65 -12.09
CA ASN A 74 5.15 -5.86 -11.52
C ASN A 74 6.19 -6.45 -12.48
N LEU A 75 7.34 -6.86 -11.95
CA LEU A 75 8.30 -7.72 -12.62
C LEU A 75 8.15 -9.12 -12.03
N ILE A 76 7.66 -10.07 -12.83
CA ILE A 76 7.32 -11.43 -12.40
C ILE A 76 8.48 -12.36 -12.72
N SER A 77 8.91 -13.14 -11.75
CA SER A 77 9.91 -14.20 -11.94
C SER A 77 9.20 -15.53 -12.17
N SER A 78 9.46 -16.16 -13.31
CA SER A 78 8.88 -17.47 -13.61
C SER A 78 9.38 -18.55 -12.66
N ALA A 79 8.52 -19.52 -12.31
CA ALA A 79 8.89 -20.67 -11.49
C ALA A 79 10.06 -21.42 -12.10
N GLY A 80 11.23 -21.44 -11.42
CA GLY A 80 12.48 -22.03 -11.89
C GLY A 80 13.60 -21.03 -12.15
N ASP A 81 13.31 -19.75 -12.30
CA ASP A 81 14.31 -18.68 -12.31
C ASP A 81 14.48 -18.07 -10.91
N MET A 82 15.16 -18.81 -10.03
CA MET A 82 15.37 -18.41 -8.63
C MET A 82 16.13 -17.09 -8.45
N MET A 83 16.67 -16.49 -9.52
CA MET A 83 17.44 -15.25 -9.46
C MET A 83 16.76 -14.10 -10.24
N GLY A 84 15.60 -14.32 -10.86
CA GLY A 84 14.88 -13.27 -11.61
C GLY A 84 15.73 -12.68 -12.76
N LEU A 85 16.61 -13.50 -13.36
CA LEU A 85 17.53 -13.02 -14.39
C LEU A 85 16.82 -12.61 -15.69
N PHE A 86 15.61 -13.07 -15.89
CA PHE A 86 14.76 -12.73 -17.03
C PHE A 86 13.30 -12.49 -16.57
N PRO A 87 13.04 -11.46 -15.72
CA PRO A 87 11.68 -11.18 -15.27
C PRO A 87 10.82 -10.73 -16.45
N GLU A 88 9.58 -11.17 -16.46
CA GLU A 88 8.56 -10.66 -17.36
C GLU A 88 7.89 -9.44 -16.73
N ILE A 89 7.58 -8.44 -17.55
CA ILE A 89 6.75 -7.31 -17.11
C ILE A 89 5.31 -7.78 -17.16
N GLY A 90 4.59 -7.69 -16.05
CA GLY A 90 3.16 -7.99 -15.98
C GLY A 90 2.32 -6.88 -16.61
N ASP A 91 1.53 -6.23 -15.81
CA ASP A 91 0.75 -5.06 -16.19
C ASP A 91 1.50 -3.76 -15.91
N LEU A 92 1.13 -2.73 -16.64
CA LEU A 92 1.44 -1.34 -16.37
C LEU A 92 0.15 -0.64 -15.96
N GLU A 93 0.06 -0.21 -14.72
CA GLU A 93 -1.07 0.59 -14.27
C GLU A 93 -0.73 2.07 -14.29
N LEU A 94 -1.59 2.85 -14.95
CA LEU A 94 -1.53 4.31 -14.98
C LEU A 94 -2.74 4.87 -14.24
N GLY A 95 -2.52 5.59 -13.17
CA GLY A 95 -3.63 5.99 -12.30
C GLY A 95 -3.52 7.37 -11.69
N ALA A 96 -4.58 7.70 -10.97
CA ALA A 96 -4.68 8.92 -10.18
C ALA A 96 -5.40 8.64 -8.85
N LYS A 97 -4.94 9.30 -7.78
CA LYS A 97 -5.62 9.31 -6.48
C LYS A 97 -6.08 10.72 -6.15
N PHE A 98 -7.35 10.85 -5.82
CA PHE A 98 -8.03 12.10 -5.50
C PHE A 98 -8.43 12.14 -4.04
N ARG A 99 -8.10 13.23 -3.36
CA ARG A 99 -8.62 13.47 -2.01
C ARG A 99 -10.02 14.05 -2.07
N LEU A 100 -10.99 13.35 -1.46
CA LEU A 100 -12.39 13.78 -1.39
C LEU A 100 -12.69 14.55 -0.11
N LEU A 101 -12.11 14.16 1.03
CA LEU A 101 -12.26 14.83 2.33
C LEU A 101 -10.95 15.42 2.82
N ASN A 102 -11.03 16.59 3.49
CA ASN A 102 -9.86 17.36 3.92
C ASN A 102 -9.04 16.60 4.99
N ASN A 103 -7.71 16.73 4.91
CA ASN A 103 -6.75 16.06 5.79
C ASN A 103 -6.82 16.45 7.28
N ASN A 104 -7.57 17.49 7.65
CA ASN A 104 -7.70 17.92 9.03
C ASN A 104 -8.79 17.16 9.81
N SER A 105 -9.49 16.23 9.16
CA SER A 105 -10.49 15.36 9.80
C SER A 105 -9.84 14.08 10.30
N ARG A 106 -10.36 13.55 11.42
CA ARG A 106 -10.03 12.18 11.88
C ARG A 106 -10.49 11.11 10.88
N THR A 107 -11.51 11.41 10.10
CA THR A 107 -11.94 10.60 8.96
C THR A 107 -11.42 11.24 7.69
N LYS A 108 -10.76 10.47 6.86
CA LYS A 108 -10.21 10.88 5.56
C LYS A 108 -10.80 9.98 4.50
N ILE A 109 -11.09 10.56 3.33
CA ILE A 109 -11.63 9.82 2.18
C ILE A 109 -10.88 10.24 0.94
N SER A 110 -10.45 9.26 0.16
CA SER A 110 -9.85 9.44 -1.16
C SER A 110 -10.46 8.45 -2.15
N PHE A 111 -10.29 8.71 -3.42
CA PHE A 111 -10.69 7.84 -4.51
C PHE A 111 -9.48 7.59 -5.41
N ALA A 112 -9.21 6.35 -5.75
CA ALA A 112 -8.18 5.95 -6.69
C ALA A 112 -8.82 5.31 -7.92
N SER A 113 -8.26 5.59 -9.09
CA SER A 113 -8.64 4.94 -10.34
C SER A 113 -7.39 4.70 -11.17
N ASN A 114 -7.19 3.46 -11.59
CA ASN A 114 -6.05 3.03 -12.39
C ASN A 114 -6.55 2.37 -13.66
N LEU A 115 -5.89 2.65 -14.77
CA LEU A 115 -6.01 1.92 -16.03
C LEU A 115 -4.90 0.86 -16.03
N SER A 116 -5.27 -0.41 -16.02
CA SER A 116 -4.34 -1.53 -16.20
C SER A 116 -4.18 -1.82 -17.68
N ILE A 117 -2.94 -1.96 -18.12
CA ILE A 117 -2.54 -2.22 -19.50
C ILE A 117 -1.61 -3.43 -19.48
N PRO A 118 -1.99 -4.56 -20.07
CA PRO A 118 -1.13 -5.74 -20.15
C PRO A 118 0.10 -5.42 -21.01
N VAL A 119 1.28 -5.67 -20.49
CA VAL A 119 2.55 -5.51 -21.22
C VAL A 119 3.16 -6.89 -21.54
N GLY A 120 2.96 -7.86 -20.66
CA GLY A 120 3.38 -9.26 -20.81
C GLY A 120 2.19 -10.21 -20.85
N ASP A 121 2.50 -11.50 -20.80
CA ASP A 121 1.48 -12.56 -20.89
C ASP A 121 0.62 -12.67 -19.60
N TYR A 122 1.05 -12.06 -18.51
CA TYR A 122 0.40 -12.11 -17.18
C TYR A 122 -0.41 -10.85 -16.84
N GLY A 123 -0.43 -9.85 -17.73
CA GLY A 123 -1.13 -8.59 -17.50
C GLY A 123 -2.64 -8.68 -17.74
N GLU A 124 -3.39 -7.87 -17.04
CA GLU A 124 -4.85 -7.73 -17.20
C GLU A 124 -5.20 -6.32 -17.70
N ASP A 125 -6.15 -6.25 -18.64
CA ASP A 125 -6.61 -4.99 -19.26
C ASP A 125 -7.93 -4.55 -18.61
N GLY A 126 -7.93 -3.41 -17.94
CA GLY A 126 -9.11 -2.99 -17.19
C GLY A 126 -9.01 -1.63 -16.51
N ILE A 127 -10.07 -1.26 -15.84
CA ILE A 127 -10.14 -0.08 -14.96
C ILE A 127 -10.40 -0.52 -13.54
N LEU A 128 -9.46 -0.19 -12.65
CA LEU A 128 -9.47 -0.53 -11.24
C LEU A 128 -9.88 0.71 -10.44
N ASN A 129 -10.97 0.63 -9.68
CA ASN A 129 -11.48 1.77 -8.93
C ASN A 129 -11.64 1.43 -7.47
N SER A 130 -11.17 2.31 -6.58
CA SER A 130 -11.26 2.11 -5.14
C SER A 130 -11.64 3.39 -4.39
N LEU A 131 -12.62 3.26 -3.50
CA LEU A 131 -12.91 4.23 -2.46
C LEU A 131 -12.07 3.88 -1.22
N LEU A 132 -11.24 4.82 -0.80
CA LEU A 132 -10.29 4.66 0.30
C LEU A 132 -10.79 5.47 1.49
N VAL A 133 -10.93 4.83 2.64
CA VAL A 133 -11.41 5.49 3.88
C VAL A 133 -10.47 5.16 5.02
N SER A 134 -10.12 6.16 5.83
CA SER A 134 -9.36 5.93 7.07
C SER A 134 -9.93 6.73 8.23
N HIS A 135 -9.82 6.17 9.43
CA HIS A 135 -10.24 6.76 10.70
C HIS A 135 -9.06 6.76 11.67
N ASP A 136 -8.55 7.96 12.01
CA ASP A 136 -7.56 8.11 13.08
C ASP A 136 -8.29 8.01 14.43
N LEU A 137 -8.26 6.84 15.07
CA LEU A 137 -8.86 6.62 16.38
C LEU A 137 -8.04 7.27 17.48
N SER A 138 -6.72 7.38 17.29
CA SER A 138 -5.79 8.17 18.10
C SER A 138 -4.63 8.68 17.21
N ASP A 139 -3.68 9.40 17.81
CA ASP A 139 -2.48 9.88 17.10
C ASP A 139 -1.56 8.73 16.64
N THR A 140 -1.77 7.52 17.16
CA THR A 140 -0.94 6.33 16.86
C THR A 140 -1.72 5.12 16.40
N PHE A 141 -3.05 5.17 16.38
CA PHE A 141 -3.89 4.05 16.00
C PHE A 141 -4.90 4.46 14.93
N GLN A 142 -4.89 3.76 13.82
CA GLN A 142 -5.75 4.00 12.67
C GLN A 142 -6.46 2.71 12.26
N VAL A 143 -7.68 2.86 11.76
CA VAL A 143 -8.41 1.84 11.01
C VAL A 143 -8.64 2.40 9.61
N ALA A 144 -8.33 1.61 8.58
CA ALA A 144 -8.61 1.98 7.21
C ALA A 144 -9.23 0.81 6.46
N TYR A 145 -10.01 1.13 5.42
CA TYR A 145 -10.61 0.14 4.55
C TYR A 145 -10.76 0.68 3.14
N ASN A 146 -10.70 -0.23 2.17
CA ASN A 146 -10.94 0.06 0.77
C ASN A 146 -12.12 -0.76 0.27
N ILE A 147 -12.89 -0.15 -0.61
CA ILE A 147 -13.97 -0.78 -1.35
C ILE A 147 -13.73 -0.49 -2.81
N GLY A 148 -13.42 -1.52 -3.58
CA GLY A 148 -13.09 -1.43 -4.98
C GLY A 148 -14.09 -2.14 -5.88
N TYR A 149 -14.15 -1.71 -7.13
CA TYR A 149 -14.87 -2.36 -8.20
C TYR A 149 -14.03 -2.28 -9.47
N ASP A 150 -13.49 -3.42 -9.86
CA ASP A 150 -12.59 -3.54 -11.00
C ASP A 150 -13.37 -4.06 -12.20
N LYS A 151 -13.19 -3.41 -13.33
CA LYS A 151 -13.82 -3.73 -14.60
C LYS A 151 -12.78 -4.11 -15.61
N TYR A 152 -12.76 -5.38 -16.01
CA TYR A 152 -11.89 -5.90 -17.06
C TYR A 152 -12.55 -5.78 -18.44
N PHE A 153 -11.75 -5.53 -19.48
CA PHE A 153 -12.27 -5.37 -20.84
C PHE A 153 -12.56 -6.73 -21.51
N GLU A 154 -13.30 -6.69 -22.61
CA GLU A 154 -13.73 -7.90 -23.32
C GLU A 154 -12.53 -8.75 -23.76
N ASN A 155 -12.49 -10.02 -23.41
CA ASN A 155 -11.51 -11.08 -23.62
C ASN A 155 -10.69 -11.48 -22.39
N GLN A 156 -10.79 -10.76 -21.28
CA GLN A 156 -10.15 -11.14 -20.02
C GLN A 156 -11.24 -11.35 -18.97
N GLN A 157 -11.64 -12.59 -18.78
CA GLN A 157 -12.56 -12.98 -17.72
C GLN A 157 -11.75 -13.40 -16.50
N ARG A 158 -11.70 -12.54 -15.51
CA ARG A 158 -11.21 -12.92 -14.19
C ARG A 158 -12.35 -13.51 -13.40
N ARG A 159 -12.18 -14.73 -12.88
CA ARG A 159 -13.20 -15.43 -12.08
C ARG A 159 -14.56 -15.56 -12.77
N GLY A 160 -14.57 -15.76 -14.10
CA GLY A 160 -15.80 -15.94 -14.87
C GLY A 160 -16.57 -14.66 -15.17
N GLU A 161 -16.11 -13.50 -14.69
CA GLU A 161 -16.76 -12.20 -14.91
C GLU A 161 -15.79 -11.11 -15.40
N ASN A 162 -16.37 -10.09 -16.06
CA ASN A 162 -15.66 -8.88 -16.43
C ASN A 162 -15.58 -7.86 -15.27
N SER A 163 -16.02 -8.19 -14.08
CA SER A 163 -16.04 -7.28 -12.95
C SER A 163 -15.87 -8.02 -11.64
N VAL A 164 -15.06 -7.46 -10.75
CA VAL A 164 -14.75 -8.02 -9.45
C VAL A 164 -14.93 -6.95 -8.39
N PHE A 165 -15.57 -7.29 -7.29
CA PHE A 165 -15.62 -6.46 -6.09
C PHE A 165 -14.39 -6.75 -5.24
N VAL A 166 -13.64 -5.70 -4.87
CA VAL A 166 -12.41 -5.81 -4.07
C VAL A 166 -12.60 -5.11 -2.74
N TYR A 167 -12.14 -5.72 -1.66
CA TYR A 167 -12.24 -5.14 -0.33
C TYR A 167 -11.00 -5.40 0.50
N SER A 168 -10.71 -4.46 1.40
CA SER A 168 -9.68 -4.63 2.43
C SER A 168 -10.04 -3.85 3.70
N LEU A 169 -9.51 -4.31 4.84
CA LEU A 169 -9.67 -3.69 6.16
C LEU A 169 -8.40 -3.89 6.97
N VAL A 170 -7.74 -2.80 7.32
CA VAL A 170 -6.49 -2.80 8.09
C VAL A 170 -6.66 -2.06 9.42
N MET A 171 -6.04 -2.59 10.45
CA MET A 171 -5.77 -1.91 11.72
C MET A 171 -4.27 -1.71 11.87
N SER A 172 -3.84 -0.46 12.05
CA SER A 172 -2.43 -0.12 12.16
C SER A 172 -2.13 0.69 13.41
N LYS A 173 -0.94 0.48 13.97
CA LYS A 173 -0.47 1.18 15.16
C LYS A 173 1.00 1.55 15.03
N SER A 174 1.33 2.81 15.40
CA SER A 174 2.68 3.33 15.41
C SER A 174 3.26 3.36 16.83
N PHE A 175 4.52 2.97 16.95
CA PHE A 175 5.34 2.97 18.16
C PHE A 175 6.62 3.76 17.89
N GLY A 176 6.51 5.09 17.78
CA GLY A 176 7.59 5.95 17.34
C GLY A 176 7.95 5.68 15.86
N ARG A 177 9.15 5.13 15.62
CA ARG A 177 9.63 4.79 14.25
C ARG A 177 9.16 3.42 13.76
N LEU A 178 8.64 2.59 14.63
CA LEU A 178 8.10 1.29 14.29
C LEU A 178 6.59 1.40 14.08
N GLY A 179 6.08 0.83 13.01
CA GLY A 179 4.67 0.59 12.75
C GLY A 179 4.38 -0.91 12.72
N ALA A 180 3.16 -1.29 13.09
CA ALA A 180 2.66 -2.65 12.95
C ALA A 180 1.22 -2.59 12.44
N PHE A 181 0.82 -3.56 11.64
CA PHE A 181 -0.55 -3.68 11.16
C PHE A 181 -1.00 -5.13 11.09
N ILE A 182 -2.30 -5.30 11.05
CA ILE A 182 -2.98 -6.55 10.68
C ILE A 182 -4.14 -6.21 9.76
N GLU A 183 -4.35 -7.02 8.74
CA GLU A 183 -5.29 -6.78 7.67
C GLU A 183 -6.06 -8.04 7.28
N VAL A 184 -7.27 -7.82 6.76
CA VAL A 184 -8.04 -8.80 5.98
C VAL A 184 -8.40 -8.16 4.65
N PHE A 185 -8.28 -8.93 3.57
CA PHE A 185 -8.55 -8.47 2.22
C PHE A 185 -9.09 -9.60 1.35
N GLY A 186 -9.67 -9.25 0.24
CA GLY A 186 -10.20 -10.24 -0.68
C GLY A 186 -10.91 -9.65 -1.88
N GLU A 187 -11.37 -10.56 -2.72
CA GLU A 187 -12.11 -10.29 -3.95
C GLU A 187 -13.35 -11.17 -4.01
N ASP A 188 -14.41 -10.63 -4.59
CA ASP A 188 -15.67 -11.34 -4.81
C ASP A 188 -16.11 -11.17 -6.26
N GLY A 189 -16.12 -12.27 -7.00
CA GLY A 189 -16.61 -12.40 -8.37
C GLY A 189 -17.79 -13.36 -8.44
N ALA A 190 -18.37 -13.57 -9.62
CA ALA A 190 -19.56 -14.43 -9.77
C ALA A 190 -19.32 -15.90 -9.42
N GLU A 191 -18.14 -16.41 -9.74
CA GLU A 191 -17.84 -17.84 -9.61
C GLU A 191 -16.98 -18.14 -8.38
N GLU A 192 -16.14 -17.19 -7.96
CA GLU A 192 -15.19 -17.37 -6.87
C GLU A 192 -15.13 -16.14 -5.94
N SER A 193 -14.99 -16.41 -4.65
CA SER A 193 -14.73 -15.40 -3.63
C SER A 193 -13.51 -15.82 -2.83
N ASP A 194 -12.51 -14.95 -2.80
CA ASP A 194 -11.27 -15.16 -2.08
C ASP A 194 -11.14 -14.19 -0.92
N SER A 195 -10.67 -14.73 0.20
CA SER A 195 -10.34 -13.95 1.39
C SER A 195 -8.98 -14.35 1.92
N SER A 196 -8.22 -13.38 2.36
CA SER A 196 -6.88 -13.55 2.90
C SER A 196 -6.67 -12.61 4.07
N TRP A 197 -5.62 -12.86 4.82
CA TRP A 197 -5.16 -11.98 5.88
C TRP A 197 -3.65 -11.81 5.80
N ASP A 198 -3.17 -10.69 6.30
CA ASP A 198 -1.76 -10.48 6.51
C ASP A 198 -1.47 -9.67 7.76
N PHE A 199 -0.21 -9.60 8.11
CA PHE A 199 0.32 -8.70 9.12
C PHE A 199 1.73 -8.27 8.72
N GLY A 200 2.14 -7.10 9.21
CA GLY A 200 3.48 -6.63 8.89
C GLY A 200 3.99 -5.57 9.83
N LEU A 201 5.24 -5.24 9.60
CA LEU A 201 5.98 -4.21 10.31
C LEU A 201 6.55 -3.21 9.32
N THR A 202 6.56 -1.95 9.72
CA THR A 202 7.21 -0.85 9.02
C THR A 202 8.23 -0.19 9.93
N TYR A 203 9.36 0.25 9.40
CA TYR A 203 10.37 0.97 10.16
C TYR A 203 10.83 2.22 9.42
N LEU A 204 10.64 3.37 10.06
CA LEU A 204 11.06 4.66 9.53
C LEU A 204 12.57 4.87 9.76
N ILE A 205 13.37 4.56 8.75
CA ILE A 205 14.84 4.72 8.77
C ILE A 205 15.19 6.22 8.85
N LYS A 206 14.50 7.03 8.03
CA LYS A 206 14.55 8.49 7.97
C LYS A 206 13.13 9.01 7.77
N ASP A 207 12.90 10.29 7.99
CA ASP A 207 11.56 10.89 7.81
C ASP A 207 11.03 10.79 6.36
N TYR A 208 11.90 10.41 5.43
CA TYR A 208 11.63 10.24 4.01
C TYR A 208 11.93 8.84 3.48
N LEU A 209 12.35 7.90 4.33
CA LEU A 209 12.71 6.53 3.95
C LEU A 209 12.18 5.53 4.98
N GLN A 210 11.35 4.61 4.53
CA GLN A 210 10.77 3.49 5.30
C GLN A 210 11.23 2.16 4.71
N ALA A 211 11.46 1.18 5.56
CA ALA A 211 11.52 -0.23 5.19
C ALA A 211 10.31 -0.97 5.76
N ASP A 212 9.93 -2.06 5.13
CA ASP A 212 8.77 -2.85 5.51
C ASP A 212 8.98 -4.35 5.30
N ILE A 213 8.21 -5.13 6.03
CA ILE A 213 8.09 -6.58 5.89
C ILE A 213 6.66 -7.00 6.23
N SER A 214 6.08 -7.92 5.45
CA SER A 214 4.77 -8.50 5.73
C SER A 214 4.73 -9.98 5.41
N TYR A 215 3.80 -10.69 6.04
CA TYR A 215 3.47 -12.08 5.77
C TYR A 215 1.97 -12.22 5.65
N GLY A 216 1.51 -12.87 4.61
CA GLY A 216 0.10 -13.11 4.33
C GLY A 216 -0.21 -14.56 4.03
N ASN A 217 -1.47 -14.93 4.31
CA ASN A 217 -1.99 -16.27 4.03
C ASN A 217 -3.48 -16.22 3.66
N GLY A 218 -3.88 -17.14 2.79
CA GLY A 218 -5.28 -17.31 2.43
C GLY A 218 -6.14 -17.83 3.57
N ILE A 219 -7.40 -17.41 3.62
CA ILE A 219 -8.42 -17.96 4.52
C ILE A 219 -9.14 -19.12 3.82
N ASN A 220 -9.51 -18.93 2.56
CA ASN A 220 -10.24 -19.88 1.74
C ASN A 220 -9.59 -20.14 0.35
N ASN A 221 -8.34 -19.71 0.19
CA ASN A 221 -7.55 -19.89 -1.01
C ASN A 221 -6.13 -20.39 -0.67
N GLY A 222 -5.30 -20.65 -1.68
CA GLY A 222 -3.93 -21.16 -1.51
C GLY A 222 -2.86 -20.09 -1.30
N LEU A 223 -3.22 -18.82 -1.11
CA LEU A 223 -2.25 -17.72 -0.96
C LEU A 223 -1.33 -17.94 0.23
N SER A 224 -0.03 -17.77 0.04
CA SER A 224 0.97 -17.67 1.11
C SER A 224 2.16 -16.88 0.59
N TYR A 225 2.49 -15.79 1.25
CA TYR A 225 3.60 -14.93 0.83
C TYR A 225 4.38 -14.31 1.99
N LEU A 226 5.62 -13.97 1.70
CA LEU A 226 6.46 -13.05 2.49
C LEU A 226 6.86 -11.88 1.59
N SER A 227 6.67 -10.65 2.03
CA SER A 227 7.07 -9.46 1.29
C SER A 227 8.06 -8.62 2.07
N ILE A 228 9.06 -8.07 1.40
CA ILE A 228 10.01 -7.11 1.94
C ILE A 228 10.13 -5.93 0.98
N GLY A 229 10.19 -4.71 1.50
CA GLY A 229 10.25 -3.55 0.64
C GLY A 229 10.68 -2.26 1.32
N ALA A 230 10.56 -1.19 0.56
CA ALA A 230 10.88 0.14 1.01
C ALA A 230 10.05 1.20 0.29
N ALA A 231 9.86 2.34 0.96
CA ALA A 231 9.26 3.53 0.41
C ALA A 231 10.19 4.74 0.61
N TRP A 232 10.39 5.51 -0.44
CA TRP A 232 11.23 6.71 -0.44
C TRP A 232 10.48 7.91 -0.99
N ASN A 233 10.29 8.94 -0.14
CA ASN A 233 9.65 10.20 -0.51
C ASN A 233 10.70 11.30 -0.69
N PHE A 234 10.59 12.09 -1.75
CA PHE A 234 11.51 13.18 -2.03
C PHE A 234 10.81 14.36 -2.72
N SER A 235 11.42 15.55 -2.58
CA SER A 235 10.91 16.78 -3.24
C SER A 235 11.50 16.89 -4.65
N LEU A 236 10.65 17.14 -5.63
CA LEU A 236 11.04 17.47 -7.01
C LEU A 236 11.42 18.94 -7.17
N LYS A 237 11.20 19.78 -6.15
CA LYS A 237 11.58 21.18 -6.21
C LYS A 237 13.07 21.29 -5.95
N SER A 238 13.81 21.84 -6.92
CA SER A 238 15.18 22.29 -6.70
C SER A 238 15.17 23.40 -5.64
N ASN A 239 15.91 23.22 -4.57
CA ASN A 239 16.25 24.32 -3.69
C ASN A 239 17.13 25.32 -4.50
N LYS A 240 16.47 26.35 -5.05
CA LYS A 240 17.14 27.52 -5.59
C LYS A 240 17.38 28.51 -4.47
#